data_fde60ed7aec74710896a6a1245e6a68d
#
_entry.id   fde60ed7aec74710896a6a1245e6a68d
#
_cell.length_a   1.000
_cell.length_b   1.000
_cell.length_c   1.000
_cell.angle_alpha   90.00
_cell.angle_beta   90.00
_cell.angle_gamma   90.00
#
_symmetry.space_group_name_H-M   'P 1'
#
loop_
_entity.id
_entity.type
_entity.pdbx_description
1 polymer ?
#
loop_
_entity_poly.entity_id
_entity_poly.type
_entity_poly.pdbx_seq_one_letter_code
_entity_poly.pdbx_strand_id
1 'polypeptide(L)'
;MRLRWKLLSLCCAAALAAGFGGLGAGTAYADTGNTAGAAAETIPAKTAPTEFAHIYECYISGDQVVLDGQMEGTFSDPNYYDNYLYLFEQKPYQRSLEGRSDYIGWITKGDALHFSVPLNHGTAEDRLYSSFVVAVYDGNEYIQVSNEAYVTNPEAVARYNDPYKDGQTKKGLLIQTTPDMVADAFELGVNHVIVNIPFSHILGSGIDFTYDGKTYHFSKDVLAVYDDTIRRMSEKNMTVTAVILNDWNDSTPQLYYPGVTRQPAGTANYYGFHVATEDGYETLRAIAAFLADRYSSLQSPYGRVSNWVIGNEINNQLWNYMGPMSLDTYMDEYVRAFRVFYTAIRSTSSTSRVFFSTDYNWMHEADGRLKYNARDVLDTFNSKVVPGGPMDWEFAYHPYSIPLVEPEFWNDAETGLITYNYDSPVVNMINLEVMTNYLQQEHFRMRDGKPRHVILSEQGFTSTSLSRGQVDELQAAAIAYAYYIADSNDLIDAFIMSRQVDAPSEVATSLSFGLWHCDMNQPNDIVPTMRKQSWTVYKNIDNRSATLETTEKYKSLIGIEKWSDVIPGFRWRSME
;
A
#
# COMPACT_ATOMS: atom_id res chain seq x y z
N MET A 1 -24.40 -16.82 13.78
CA MET A 1 -23.21 -17.42 13.18
C MET A 1 -23.14 -17.16 11.67
N ARG A 2 -24.18 -17.47 10.86
CA ARG A 2 -24.19 -17.23 9.40
C ARG A 2 -24.06 -15.75 8.98
N LEU A 3 -24.54 -14.82 9.76
CA LEU A 3 -24.45 -13.36 9.48
C LEU A 3 -23.01 -12.81 9.62
N ARG A 4 -22.18 -13.40 10.50
CA ARG A 4 -20.80 -12.96 10.77
C ARG A 4 -19.84 -13.25 9.61
N TRP A 5 -20.10 -14.31 8.85
CA TRP A 5 -19.26 -14.72 7.71
C TRP A 5 -19.60 -13.94 6.42
N LYS A 6 -20.83 -13.42 6.32
CA LYS A 6 -21.28 -12.66 5.14
C LYS A 6 -20.55 -11.32 4.96
N LEU A 7 -20.16 -10.66 6.03
CA LEU A 7 -19.51 -9.34 5.98
C LEU A 7 -18.08 -9.38 5.40
N LEU A 8 -17.35 -10.47 5.60
CA LEU A 8 -15.97 -10.60 5.11
C LEU A 8 -15.86 -11.06 3.64
N SER A 9 -16.88 -11.73 3.14
CA SER A 9 -16.88 -12.21 1.75
C SER A 9 -17.28 -11.15 0.71
N LEU A 10 -18.02 -10.11 1.11
CA LEU A 10 -18.51 -9.07 0.19
C LEU A 10 -17.43 -8.09 -0.29
N CYS A 11 -16.35 -7.91 0.48
CA CYS A 11 -15.35 -6.88 0.17
C CYS A 11 -14.47 -7.16 -1.04
N CYS A 12 -14.29 -8.42 -1.39
CA CYS A 12 -13.46 -8.77 -2.54
C CYS A 12 -14.22 -8.76 -3.87
N ALA A 13 -15.55 -8.91 -3.85
CA ALA A 13 -16.36 -9.08 -5.05
C ALA A 13 -16.65 -7.78 -5.81
N ALA A 14 -16.69 -6.63 -5.14
CA ALA A 14 -16.99 -5.35 -5.78
C ALA A 14 -15.78 -4.75 -6.53
N ALA A 15 -14.59 -5.26 -6.26
CA ALA A 15 -13.35 -4.61 -6.62
C ALA A 15 -12.95 -4.76 -8.09
N LEU A 16 -13.23 -5.87 -8.72
CA LEU A 16 -12.75 -6.17 -10.09
C LEU A 16 -13.80 -5.95 -11.20
N ALA A 17 -15.08 -5.87 -10.88
CA ALA A 17 -16.14 -5.74 -11.88
C ALA A 17 -16.24 -4.35 -12.56
N ALA A 18 -15.60 -3.33 -12.04
CA ALA A 18 -15.73 -1.95 -12.53
C ALA A 18 -14.68 -1.52 -13.58
N GLY A 19 -13.70 -2.36 -13.90
CA GLY A 19 -12.61 -2.05 -14.83
C GLY A 19 -12.94 -2.14 -16.33
N PHE A 20 -14.14 -2.60 -16.72
CA PHE A 20 -14.51 -2.81 -18.12
C PHE A 20 -15.67 -1.92 -18.59
N GLY A 21 -15.43 -0.64 -18.68
CA GLY A 21 -16.35 0.29 -19.30
C GLY A 21 -15.61 1.32 -20.14
N GLY A 22 -15.05 0.94 -21.29
CA GLY A 22 -14.31 1.91 -22.07
C GLY A 22 -13.88 1.48 -23.48
N LEU A 23 -14.72 0.77 -24.23
CA LEU A 23 -14.69 0.81 -25.71
C LEU A 23 -16.07 1.24 -26.17
N GLY A 24 -16.31 2.55 -26.24
CA GLY A 24 -17.56 3.12 -26.74
C GLY A 24 -17.49 4.62 -26.85
N ALA A 25 -17.27 5.08 -28.08
CA ALA A 25 -17.67 6.34 -28.71
C ALA A 25 -17.63 7.62 -27.86
N GLY A 26 -16.78 8.55 -28.28
CA GLY A 26 -16.78 9.93 -27.86
C GLY A 26 -18.16 10.59 -28.01
N THR A 27 -18.62 11.18 -26.92
CA THR A 27 -19.62 12.25 -26.97
C THR A 27 -18.96 13.51 -26.44
N ALA A 28 -18.84 14.46 -27.34
CA ALA A 28 -18.43 15.83 -27.07
C ALA A 28 -19.40 16.43 -26.07
N TYR A 29 -18.89 16.90 -24.93
CA TYR A 29 -19.64 17.82 -24.07
C TYR A 29 -19.43 19.24 -24.55
N ALA A 30 -20.54 19.86 -24.97
CA ALA A 30 -20.59 21.25 -25.35
C ALA A 30 -20.35 22.15 -24.12
N ASP A 31 -19.44 23.08 -24.33
CA ASP A 31 -19.16 24.21 -23.45
C ASP A 31 -20.39 25.13 -23.38
N THR A 32 -20.93 25.36 -22.18
CA THR A 32 -21.93 26.39 -21.97
C THR A 32 -21.57 27.25 -20.76
N GLY A 33 -21.08 28.45 -21.05
CA GLY A 33 -21.55 29.66 -20.36
C GLY A 33 -20.89 30.05 -19.05
N ASN A 34 -19.81 30.73 -19.16
CA ASN A 34 -19.44 32.02 -18.57
C ASN A 34 -20.42 32.61 -17.52
N THR A 35 -20.02 32.65 -16.26
CA THR A 35 -20.43 33.73 -15.32
C THR A 35 -19.18 34.27 -14.62
N ALA A 36 -18.91 35.54 -14.88
CA ALA A 36 -17.86 36.33 -14.26
C ALA A 36 -18.08 36.43 -12.76
N GLY A 37 -17.25 35.74 -11.97
CA GLY A 37 -17.08 35.98 -10.53
C GLY A 37 -15.86 36.90 -10.36
N ALA A 38 -16.02 37.93 -9.54
CA ALA A 38 -15.07 38.98 -9.24
C ALA A 38 -13.67 38.42 -8.96
N ALA A 39 -12.67 39.00 -9.60
CA ALA A 39 -11.27 38.76 -9.33
C ALA A 39 -10.98 39.12 -7.87
N ALA A 40 -10.66 38.12 -7.05
CA ALA A 40 -10.01 38.36 -5.78
C ALA A 40 -8.62 38.93 -6.12
N GLU A 41 -8.29 40.08 -5.57
CA GLU A 41 -6.94 40.64 -5.63
C GLU A 41 -5.97 39.58 -5.08
N THR A 42 -5.15 39.03 -5.95
CA THR A 42 -4.02 38.19 -5.56
C THR A 42 -3.02 39.09 -4.86
N ILE A 43 -2.97 39.00 -3.53
CA ILE A 43 -1.84 39.48 -2.77
C ILE A 43 -0.62 38.75 -3.34
N PRO A 44 0.43 39.46 -3.80
CA PRO A 44 1.61 38.79 -4.33
C PRO A 44 2.14 37.88 -3.24
N ALA A 45 2.26 36.58 -3.52
CA ALA A 45 2.89 35.63 -2.63
C ALA A 45 4.28 36.18 -2.30
N LYS A 46 4.54 36.45 -0.99
CA LYS A 46 5.90 36.69 -0.52
C LYS A 46 6.72 35.52 -1.05
N THR A 47 7.76 35.82 -1.83
CA THR A 47 8.71 34.79 -2.24
C THR A 47 9.22 34.13 -0.97
N ALA A 48 8.93 32.84 -0.83
CA ALA A 48 9.47 32.06 0.28
C ALA A 48 10.99 32.24 0.25
N PRO A 49 11.64 32.52 1.38
CA PRO A 49 13.09 32.57 1.42
C PRO A 49 13.62 31.25 0.93
N THR A 50 14.66 31.28 0.12
CA THR A 50 15.45 30.08 -0.22
C THR A 50 15.84 29.38 1.08
N GLU A 51 15.69 28.06 1.16
CA GLU A 51 16.10 27.28 2.32
C GLU A 51 17.56 27.60 2.64
N PHE A 52 17.82 28.08 3.85
CA PHE A 52 19.18 28.41 4.34
C PHE A 52 19.71 27.38 5.30
N ALA A 53 18.84 26.52 5.80
CA ALA A 53 19.18 25.49 6.76
C ALA A 53 18.78 24.14 6.17
N HIS A 54 19.65 23.15 6.32
CA HIS A 54 19.37 21.80 5.87
C HIS A 54 19.50 20.82 7.03
N ILE A 55 18.39 20.15 7.38
CA ILE A 55 18.34 19.07 8.36
C ILE A 55 18.66 17.78 7.63
N TYR A 56 19.78 17.13 7.94
CA TYR A 56 20.23 15.87 7.32
C TYR A 56 19.72 14.66 8.09
N GLU A 57 19.62 14.75 9.41
CA GLU A 57 19.22 13.67 10.29
C GLU A 57 18.18 14.14 11.29
N CYS A 58 17.16 13.30 11.50
CA CYS A 58 16.16 13.43 12.56
C CYS A 58 15.86 12.03 13.10
N TYR A 59 16.27 11.79 14.36
CA TYR A 59 16.21 10.44 14.92
C TYR A 59 15.97 10.45 16.43
N ILE A 60 15.50 9.29 16.95
CA ILE A 60 15.33 9.05 18.38
C ILE A 60 16.67 8.60 18.98
N SER A 61 17.09 9.26 20.04
CA SER A 61 18.21 8.85 20.89
C SER A 61 17.78 8.91 22.36
N GLY A 62 17.59 7.74 22.96
CA GLY A 62 17.00 7.64 24.30
C GLY A 62 15.56 8.16 24.32
N ASP A 63 15.31 9.18 25.14
CA ASP A 63 14.01 9.85 25.26
C ASP A 63 13.94 11.19 24.49
N GLN A 64 14.92 11.44 23.60
CA GLN A 64 15.02 12.66 22.83
C GLN A 64 14.80 12.43 21.34
N VAL A 65 14.25 13.43 20.66
CA VAL A 65 14.37 13.61 19.21
C VAL A 65 15.60 14.50 18.98
N VAL A 66 16.54 13.98 18.20
CA VAL A 66 17.78 14.67 17.84
C VAL A 66 17.71 15.06 16.36
N LEU A 67 18.04 16.31 16.07
CA LEU A 67 18.13 16.83 14.71
C LEU A 67 19.54 17.36 14.48
N ASP A 68 20.17 16.87 13.43
CA ASP A 68 21.49 17.31 12.98
C ASP A 68 21.43 17.86 11.56
N GLY A 69 22.16 18.94 11.30
CA GLY A 69 22.16 19.61 10.02
C GLY A 69 23.21 20.71 9.93
N GLN A 70 23.09 21.54 8.92
CA GLN A 70 23.95 22.69 8.77
C GLN A 70 23.24 23.89 8.17
N MET A 71 23.81 25.06 8.38
CA MET A 71 23.43 26.30 7.69
C MET A 71 24.20 26.42 6.38
N GLU A 72 23.52 26.81 5.31
CA GLU A 72 24.14 27.14 4.03
C GLU A 72 24.24 28.65 3.89
N GLY A 73 25.49 29.18 3.76
CA GLY A 73 25.77 30.59 3.53
C GLY A 73 25.98 31.41 4.78
N THR A 74 26.51 32.65 4.60
CA THR A 74 26.72 33.61 5.68
C THR A 74 25.44 34.39 5.94
N PHE A 75 24.91 34.29 7.16
CA PHE A 75 23.79 35.09 7.64
C PHE A 75 24.20 36.57 7.83
N SER A 76 24.24 37.30 6.77
CA SER A 76 24.41 38.76 6.79
C SER A 76 23.17 39.52 6.29
N ASP A 77 22.02 38.84 6.22
CA ASP A 77 20.79 39.50 5.82
C ASP A 77 20.27 40.40 6.93
N PRO A 78 20.23 41.74 6.73
CA PRO A 78 19.75 42.69 7.72
C PRO A 78 18.25 42.55 8.04
N ASN A 79 17.52 41.64 7.35
CA ASN A 79 16.11 41.41 7.58
C ASN A 79 15.80 40.42 8.70
N TYR A 80 16.81 39.78 9.30
CA TYR A 80 16.60 38.88 10.43
C TYR A 80 16.94 39.57 11.74
N TYR A 81 15.92 39.76 12.57
CA TYR A 81 15.91 40.60 13.74
C TYR A 81 16.88 40.18 14.86
N ASP A 82 17.13 38.89 15.02
CA ASP A 82 17.96 38.34 16.10
C ASP A 82 18.99 37.33 15.60
N ASN A 83 19.80 36.80 16.53
CA ASN A 83 20.88 35.87 16.25
C ASN A 83 20.51 34.41 16.61
N TYR A 84 19.22 34.05 16.50
CA TYR A 84 18.74 32.72 16.89
C TYR A 84 18.08 31.98 15.74
N LEU A 85 18.13 30.65 15.84
CA LEU A 85 17.38 29.72 15.04
C LEU A 85 16.37 29.02 15.95
N TYR A 86 15.15 28.87 15.50
CA TYR A 86 14.04 28.35 16.28
C TYR A 86 13.56 27.05 15.69
N LEU A 87 13.39 26.01 16.51
CA LEU A 87 12.83 24.73 16.11
C LEU A 87 11.34 24.72 16.37
N PHE A 88 10.56 24.40 15.32
CA PHE A 88 9.14 24.19 15.41
C PHE A 88 8.79 22.74 15.17
N GLU A 89 7.84 22.24 15.94
CA GLU A 89 7.14 21.00 15.71
C GLU A 89 5.91 21.26 14.84
N GLN A 90 5.66 20.41 13.83
CA GLN A 90 4.45 20.46 13.01
C GLN A 90 3.73 19.11 13.07
N LYS A 91 2.45 19.13 13.39
CA LYS A 91 1.60 17.95 13.25
C LYS A 91 1.30 17.72 11.76
N PRO A 92 1.02 16.49 11.30
CA PRO A 92 0.82 16.19 9.88
C PRO A 92 -0.22 17.05 9.14
N TYR A 93 -1.19 17.64 9.86
CA TYR A 93 -2.19 18.57 9.30
C TYR A 93 -1.73 20.01 9.24
N GLN A 94 -0.62 20.38 9.89
CA GLN A 94 -0.07 21.74 9.88
C GLN A 94 0.86 21.91 8.67
N ARG A 95 0.67 23.01 7.91
CA ARG A 95 1.36 23.21 6.63
C ARG A 95 2.19 24.48 6.59
N SER A 96 2.14 25.34 7.63
CA SER A 96 2.88 26.58 7.69
C SER A 96 3.16 27.01 9.12
N LEU A 97 4.04 28.00 9.28
CA LEU A 97 4.31 28.66 10.56
C LEU A 97 3.54 29.98 10.72
N GLU A 98 2.64 30.32 9.79
CA GLU A 98 1.89 31.56 9.82
C GLU A 98 1.13 31.73 11.16
N GLY A 99 1.35 32.85 11.84
CA GLY A 99 0.74 33.18 13.12
C GLY A 99 1.21 32.35 14.32
N ARG A 100 2.19 31.48 14.15
CA ARG A 100 2.74 30.60 15.20
C ARG A 100 3.87 31.28 15.95
N SER A 101 3.97 31.01 17.27
CA SER A 101 5.07 31.44 18.15
C SER A 101 5.48 30.35 19.16
N ASP A 102 4.98 29.13 18.95
CA ASP A 102 5.12 27.96 19.84
C ASP A 102 6.33 27.10 19.47
N TYR A 103 7.50 27.72 19.25
CA TYR A 103 8.74 26.99 19.05
C TYR A 103 9.09 26.13 20.28
N ILE A 104 9.68 24.97 20.03
CA ILE A 104 10.01 23.97 21.06
C ILE A 104 11.49 23.98 21.47
N GLY A 105 12.32 24.76 20.79
CA GLY A 105 13.75 24.92 21.06
C GLY A 105 14.36 26.07 20.28
N TRP A 106 15.53 26.51 20.67
CA TRP A 106 16.29 27.50 19.94
C TRP A 106 17.80 27.30 20.14
N ILE A 107 18.58 27.72 19.16
CA ILE A 107 20.06 27.77 19.22
C ILE A 107 20.55 29.09 18.67
N THR A 108 21.79 29.47 18.99
CA THR A 108 22.45 30.60 18.35
C THR A 108 22.81 30.24 16.91
N LYS A 109 22.64 31.18 15.98
CA LYS A 109 23.06 31.00 14.58
C LYS A 109 24.55 30.64 14.51
N GLY A 110 24.84 29.61 13.73
CA GLY A 110 26.18 29.06 13.50
C GLY A 110 26.15 28.13 12.32
N ASP A 111 27.31 27.57 11.95
CA ASP A 111 27.44 26.71 10.77
C ASP A 111 26.75 25.33 10.98
N ALA A 112 26.70 24.85 12.23
CA ALA A 112 26.10 23.58 12.58
C ALA A 112 24.70 23.75 13.19
N LEU A 113 23.76 22.91 12.80
CA LEU A 113 22.47 22.75 13.46
C LEU A 113 22.54 21.52 14.35
N HIS A 114 22.25 21.70 15.63
CA HIS A 114 22.03 20.58 16.55
C HIS A 114 20.93 20.93 17.53
N PHE A 115 19.80 20.20 17.43
CA PHE A 115 18.72 20.31 18.40
C PHE A 115 18.50 18.94 19.06
N SER A 116 18.17 19.00 20.35
CA SER A 116 17.73 17.82 21.11
C SER A 116 16.54 18.24 21.95
N VAL A 117 15.38 17.61 21.71
CA VAL A 117 14.12 17.92 22.38
C VAL A 117 13.46 16.64 22.89
N PRO A 118 12.71 16.70 24.02
CA PRO A 118 12.04 15.51 24.54
C PRO A 118 11.11 14.88 23.51
N LEU A 119 11.18 13.56 23.34
CA LEU A 119 10.27 12.80 22.47
C LEU A 119 8.84 12.77 23.04
N ASN A 120 8.70 12.75 24.36
CA ASN A 120 7.43 12.62 25.10
C ASN A 120 6.59 11.39 24.69
N HIS A 121 7.27 10.30 24.31
CA HIS A 121 6.60 9.10 23.79
C HIS A 121 5.53 8.56 24.76
N GLY A 122 4.34 8.26 24.21
CA GLY A 122 3.19 7.73 24.95
C GLY A 122 2.44 8.77 25.79
N THR A 123 2.68 10.06 25.57
CA THR A 123 1.93 11.17 26.18
C THR A 123 1.11 11.94 25.14
N ALA A 124 0.28 12.88 25.60
CA ALA A 124 -0.47 13.76 24.69
C ALA A 124 0.43 14.67 23.83
N GLU A 125 1.67 14.94 24.30
CA GLU A 125 2.68 15.72 23.59
C GLU A 125 3.67 14.83 22.82
N ASP A 126 3.29 13.60 22.50
CA ASP A 126 4.15 12.67 21.75
C ASP A 126 4.55 13.27 20.38
N ARG A 127 5.86 13.35 20.15
CA ARG A 127 6.46 13.94 18.95
C ARG A 127 6.81 12.92 17.88
N LEU A 128 6.52 11.66 18.12
CA LEU A 128 6.89 10.55 17.23
C LEU A 128 6.33 10.71 15.79
N TYR A 129 5.12 11.28 15.67
CA TYR A 129 4.42 11.46 14.39
C TYR A 129 4.61 12.84 13.78
N SER A 130 5.33 13.72 14.47
CA SER A 130 5.51 15.10 14.06
C SER A 130 6.66 15.26 13.08
N SER A 131 6.61 16.31 12.29
CA SER A 131 7.77 16.83 11.59
C SER A 131 8.35 18.04 12.30
N PHE A 132 9.58 18.40 11.92
CA PHE A 132 10.32 19.48 12.51
C PHE A 132 10.88 20.39 11.42
N VAL A 133 10.81 21.69 11.65
CA VAL A 133 11.37 22.70 10.77
C VAL A 133 12.14 23.74 11.58
N VAL A 134 13.17 24.31 10.97
CA VAL A 134 13.94 25.42 11.55
C VAL A 134 13.45 26.74 10.96
N ALA A 135 13.29 27.75 11.81
CA ALA A 135 12.84 29.08 11.43
C ALA A 135 13.76 30.16 11.99
N VAL A 136 13.68 31.34 11.37
CA VAL A 136 14.25 32.60 11.86
C VAL A 136 13.13 33.55 12.20
N TYR A 137 13.39 34.52 13.11
CA TYR A 137 12.45 35.59 13.43
C TYR A 137 12.86 36.87 12.70
N ASP A 138 11.93 37.51 11.98
CA ASP A 138 12.17 38.75 11.22
C ASP A 138 11.78 40.03 11.98
N GLY A 139 11.40 39.90 13.24
CA GLY A 139 10.89 41.00 14.08
C GLY A 139 9.35 41.07 14.12
N ASN A 140 8.64 40.28 13.30
CA ASN A 140 7.18 40.23 13.22
C ASN A 140 6.65 38.78 13.24
N GLU A 141 7.25 37.90 12.46
CA GLU A 141 6.83 36.50 12.32
C GLU A 141 8.02 35.54 12.22
N TYR A 142 7.75 34.24 12.42
CA TYR A 142 8.73 33.18 12.22
C TYR A 142 8.65 32.68 10.80
N ILE A 143 9.79 32.67 10.10
CA ILE A 143 9.91 32.30 8.70
C ILE A 143 10.70 30.98 8.63
N GLN A 144 10.07 29.93 8.08
CA GLN A 144 10.74 28.66 7.86
C GLN A 144 11.91 28.82 6.89
N VAL A 145 13.07 28.28 7.26
CA VAL A 145 14.31 28.34 6.48
C VAL A 145 14.95 26.97 6.24
N SER A 146 14.31 25.88 6.68
CA SER A 146 14.78 24.51 6.46
C SER A 146 13.77 23.66 5.72
N ASN A 147 14.24 22.51 5.20
CA ASN A 147 13.38 21.40 4.85
C ASN A 147 12.58 20.90 6.07
N GLU A 148 11.49 20.23 5.82
CA GLU A 148 10.73 19.47 6.81
C GLU A 148 11.45 18.15 7.09
N ALA A 149 11.63 17.76 8.37
CA ALA A 149 12.27 16.51 8.76
C ALA A 149 11.41 15.70 9.74
N TYR A 150 11.35 14.40 9.54
CA TYR A 150 10.63 13.44 10.38
C TYR A 150 11.59 12.47 11.06
N VAL A 151 11.17 11.90 12.18
CA VAL A 151 11.89 10.79 12.81
C VAL A 151 12.07 9.64 11.83
N THR A 152 13.31 9.22 11.62
CA THR A 152 13.68 8.17 10.64
C THR A 152 13.76 6.77 11.25
N ASN A 153 13.86 6.64 12.58
CA ASN A 153 14.02 5.38 13.30
C ASN A 153 12.92 5.12 14.34
N PRO A 154 11.63 5.12 13.97
CA PRO A 154 10.53 4.89 14.93
C PRO A 154 10.66 3.54 15.65
N GLU A 155 11.36 2.56 15.06
CA GLU A 155 11.69 1.27 15.66
C GLU A 155 12.57 1.37 16.93
N ALA A 156 13.19 2.50 17.20
CA ALA A 156 13.97 2.72 18.42
C ALA A 156 13.09 2.64 19.69
N VAL A 157 11.79 2.92 19.57
CA VAL A 157 10.81 2.76 20.68
C VAL A 157 9.92 1.55 20.52
N ALA A 158 10.24 0.64 19.61
CA ALA A 158 9.39 -0.50 19.33
C ALA A 158 9.18 -1.39 20.53
N ARG A 159 7.90 -1.68 20.81
CA ARG A 159 7.48 -2.54 21.90
C ARG A 159 7.83 -4.01 21.66
N TYR A 160 7.83 -4.45 20.39
CA TYR A 160 8.07 -5.82 19.98
C TYR A 160 9.20 -5.91 18.97
N ASN A 161 10.11 -6.88 19.20
CA ASN A 161 11.27 -7.17 18.34
C ASN A 161 11.24 -8.63 17.84
N ASP A 162 10.05 -9.19 17.64
CA ASP A 162 9.90 -10.54 17.13
C ASP A 162 10.56 -10.65 15.74
N PRO A 163 11.35 -11.71 15.44
CA PRO A 163 11.97 -11.85 14.12
C PRO A 163 10.95 -11.82 13.00
N TYR A 164 11.33 -11.19 11.87
CA TYR A 164 10.49 -11.27 10.67
C TYR A 164 10.34 -12.72 10.22
N LYS A 165 9.17 -13.06 9.77
CA LYS A 165 8.83 -14.39 9.26
C LYS A 165 8.85 -14.36 7.75
N ASP A 166 9.91 -14.88 7.15
CA ASP A 166 9.90 -15.23 5.73
C ASP A 166 9.15 -16.54 5.50
N GLY A 167 8.34 -16.59 4.45
CA GLY A 167 7.79 -17.83 3.95
C GLY A 167 8.90 -18.76 3.46
N GLN A 168 8.76 -20.07 3.63
CA GLN A 168 9.70 -21.05 3.09
C GLN A 168 9.67 -21.06 1.55
N THR A 169 8.51 -20.76 0.98
CA THR A 169 8.27 -20.60 -0.46
C THR A 169 7.46 -19.35 -0.72
N LYS A 170 7.41 -18.87 -1.95
CA LYS A 170 6.67 -17.65 -2.34
C LYS A 170 5.17 -17.88 -2.47
N LYS A 171 4.69 -19.11 -2.29
CA LYS A 171 3.30 -19.50 -2.49
C LYS A 171 2.36 -18.83 -1.49
N GLY A 172 1.42 -18.04 -1.97
CA GLY A 172 0.51 -17.25 -1.15
C GLY A 172 -0.94 -17.23 -1.68
N LEU A 173 -1.89 -16.81 -0.84
CA LEU A 173 -3.31 -16.86 -1.14
C LEU A 173 -4.09 -15.75 -0.44
N LEU A 174 -4.98 -15.09 -1.18
CA LEU A 174 -6.10 -14.35 -0.61
C LEU A 174 -7.16 -15.36 -0.18
N ILE A 175 -7.22 -15.60 1.14
CA ILE A 175 -8.03 -16.69 1.69
C ILE A 175 -9.48 -16.30 1.91
N GLN A 176 -10.36 -17.28 1.73
CA GLN A 176 -11.73 -17.22 2.22
C GLN A 176 -11.75 -17.65 3.69
N THR A 177 -12.27 -16.79 4.57
CA THR A 177 -12.14 -16.95 6.02
C THR A 177 -13.08 -17.99 6.67
N THR A 178 -13.80 -18.79 5.87
CA THR A 178 -14.62 -19.89 6.42
C THR A 178 -13.74 -21.02 6.92
N PRO A 179 -14.16 -21.78 7.95
CA PRO A 179 -13.36 -22.85 8.53
C PRO A 179 -12.84 -23.89 7.54
N ASP A 180 -13.69 -24.28 6.57
CA ASP A 180 -13.33 -25.27 5.55
C ASP A 180 -12.29 -24.71 4.56
N MET A 181 -12.40 -23.43 4.19
CA MET A 181 -11.45 -22.79 3.28
C MET A 181 -10.12 -22.47 3.97
N VAL A 182 -10.16 -22.18 5.25
CA VAL A 182 -8.92 -22.10 6.07
C VAL A 182 -8.22 -23.46 6.12
N ALA A 183 -8.97 -24.57 6.28
CA ALA A 183 -8.41 -25.91 6.23
C ALA A 183 -7.86 -26.26 4.84
N ASP A 184 -8.52 -25.82 3.77
CA ASP A 184 -8.07 -25.99 2.39
C ASP A 184 -6.77 -25.20 2.12
N ALA A 185 -6.63 -23.98 2.66
CA ALA A 185 -5.37 -23.23 2.58
C ALA A 185 -4.21 -23.96 3.24
N PHE A 186 -4.46 -24.64 4.37
CA PHE A 186 -3.46 -25.51 5.00
C PHE A 186 -3.14 -26.74 4.12
N GLU A 187 -4.14 -27.33 3.48
CA GLU A 187 -3.93 -28.44 2.54
C GLU A 187 -3.12 -28.01 1.32
N LEU A 188 -3.35 -26.81 0.80
CA LEU A 188 -2.57 -26.20 -0.29
C LEU A 188 -1.11 -25.97 0.10
N GLY A 189 -0.81 -25.85 1.40
CA GLY A 189 0.54 -25.60 1.91
C GLY A 189 1.04 -24.19 1.57
N VAL A 190 0.17 -23.17 1.60
CA VAL A 190 0.58 -21.78 1.38
C VAL A 190 1.44 -21.27 2.52
N ASN A 191 2.41 -20.43 2.21
CA ASN A 191 3.33 -19.82 3.18
C ASN A 191 3.01 -18.35 3.46
N HIS A 192 2.31 -17.69 2.51
CA HIS A 192 1.85 -16.32 2.62
C HIS A 192 0.33 -16.27 2.54
N VAL A 193 -0.27 -15.45 3.35
CA VAL A 193 -1.72 -15.21 3.31
C VAL A 193 -2.00 -13.72 3.38
N ILE A 194 -3.05 -13.29 2.68
CA ILE A 194 -3.48 -11.90 2.69
C ILE A 194 -4.90 -11.80 3.22
N VAL A 195 -5.17 -10.75 3.99
CA VAL A 195 -6.50 -10.38 4.48
C VAL A 195 -6.74 -8.90 4.24
N ASN A 196 -7.94 -8.56 3.76
CA ASN A 196 -8.34 -7.17 3.57
C ASN A 196 -9.05 -6.67 4.84
N ILE A 197 -8.67 -5.49 5.34
CA ILE A 197 -9.23 -4.85 6.54
C ILE A 197 -9.82 -3.48 6.17
N PRO A 198 -11.07 -3.42 5.67
CA PRO A 198 -11.76 -2.17 5.45
C PRO A 198 -12.16 -1.51 6.77
N PHE A 199 -12.02 -0.19 6.86
CA PHE A 199 -12.30 0.56 8.08
C PHE A 199 -13.77 0.49 8.49
N SER A 200 -14.73 0.55 7.53
CA SER A 200 -16.15 0.45 7.85
C SER A 200 -16.52 -0.85 8.56
N HIS A 201 -15.75 -1.90 8.34
CA HIS A 201 -15.97 -3.20 8.97
C HIS A 201 -15.50 -3.24 10.43
N ILE A 202 -14.32 -2.70 10.69
CA ILE A 202 -13.72 -2.78 12.02
C ILE A 202 -14.19 -1.67 12.97
N LEU A 203 -14.68 -0.55 12.44
CA LEU A 203 -15.29 0.51 13.25
C LEU A 203 -16.70 0.11 13.66
N GLY A 204 -17.06 0.31 14.93
CA GLY A 204 -18.35 -0.14 15.44
C GLY A 204 -18.45 -0.08 16.95
N SER A 205 -18.83 -1.16 17.59
CA SER A 205 -19.05 -1.19 19.05
C SER A 205 -18.54 -2.48 19.68
N GLY A 206 -18.33 -2.43 21.00
CA GLY A 206 -17.98 -3.59 21.82
C GLY A 206 -16.50 -3.71 22.18
N ILE A 207 -15.62 -2.92 21.57
CA ILE A 207 -14.25 -2.68 22.02
C ILE A 207 -14.03 -1.17 22.06
N ASP A 208 -13.66 -0.67 23.22
CA ASP A 208 -13.28 0.73 23.43
C ASP A 208 -11.76 0.83 23.48
N PHE A 209 -11.20 1.76 22.73
CA PHE A 209 -9.78 2.06 22.70
C PHE A 209 -9.57 3.55 22.98
N THR A 210 -8.96 3.84 24.13
CA THR A 210 -8.63 5.22 24.48
C THR A 210 -7.22 5.56 24.00
N TYR A 211 -7.12 6.60 23.19
CA TYR A 211 -5.88 7.08 22.63
C TYR A 211 -5.84 8.61 22.70
N ASP A 212 -4.80 9.18 23.30
CA ASP A 212 -4.66 10.63 23.55
C ASP A 212 -5.91 11.29 24.17
N GLY A 213 -6.53 10.62 25.15
CA GLY A 213 -7.70 11.12 25.87
C GLY A 213 -9.02 11.03 25.12
N LYS A 214 -9.02 10.59 23.85
CA LYS A 214 -10.24 10.28 23.06
C LYS A 214 -10.51 8.78 23.04
N THR A 215 -11.79 8.40 23.04
CA THR A 215 -12.21 6.99 22.95
C THR A 215 -12.73 6.69 21.55
N TYR A 216 -12.16 5.66 20.94
CA TYR A 216 -12.53 5.13 19.63
C TYR A 216 -13.20 3.77 19.81
N HIS A 217 -14.16 3.46 18.96
CA HIS A 217 -15.01 2.29 19.11
C HIS A 217 -14.82 1.32 17.94
N PHE A 218 -14.54 0.06 18.28
CA PHE A 218 -14.31 -0.99 17.29
C PHE A 218 -15.33 -2.12 17.41
N SER A 219 -15.64 -2.77 16.29
CA SER A 219 -16.58 -3.88 16.22
C SER A 219 -15.98 -5.16 16.77
N LYS A 220 -16.42 -5.54 17.98
CA LYS A 220 -15.99 -6.79 18.63
C LYS A 220 -16.26 -8.02 17.77
N ASP A 221 -17.41 -8.05 17.12
CA ASP A 221 -17.85 -9.23 16.37
C ASP A 221 -17.05 -9.41 15.07
N VAL A 222 -16.76 -8.32 14.38
CA VAL A 222 -15.96 -8.34 13.16
C VAL A 222 -14.50 -8.64 13.47
N LEU A 223 -13.95 -7.96 14.47
CA LEU A 223 -12.56 -8.21 14.91
C LEU A 223 -12.36 -9.65 15.37
N ALA A 224 -13.33 -10.28 16.01
CA ALA A 224 -13.21 -11.69 16.40
C ALA A 224 -13.00 -12.64 15.21
N VAL A 225 -13.47 -12.29 14.02
CA VAL A 225 -13.23 -13.08 12.80
C VAL A 225 -11.80 -12.87 12.28
N TYR A 226 -11.33 -11.61 12.24
CA TYR A 226 -9.94 -11.30 11.89
C TYR A 226 -8.97 -11.94 12.88
N ASP A 227 -9.25 -11.82 14.18
CA ASP A 227 -8.45 -12.41 15.26
C ASP A 227 -8.28 -13.92 15.09
N ASP A 228 -9.38 -14.66 14.89
CA ASP A 228 -9.30 -16.10 14.69
C ASP A 228 -8.52 -16.45 13.42
N THR A 229 -8.76 -15.74 12.33
CA THR A 229 -8.09 -15.98 11.05
C THR A 229 -6.60 -15.70 11.17
N ILE A 230 -6.20 -14.50 11.58
CA ILE A 230 -4.79 -14.09 11.69
C ILE A 230 -4.04 -14.99 12.69
N ARG A 231 -4.65 -15.30 13.84
CA ARG A 231 -4.07 -16.21 14.85
C ARG A 231 -3.81 -17.58 14.26
N ARG A 232 -4.79 -18.21 13.61
CA ARG A 232 -4.65 -19.56 13.02
C ARG A 232 -3.56 -19.62 11.95
N MET A 233 -3.42 -18.56 11.14
CA MET A 233 -2.37 -18.47 10.12
C MET A 233 -1.00 -18.28 10.78
N SER A 234 -0.90 -17.39 11.77
CA SER A 234 0.35 -17.16 12.51
C SER A 234 0.83 -18.40 13.26
N GLU A 235 -0.08 -19.14 13.91
CA GLU A 235 0.21 -20.40 14.61
C GLU A 235 0.74 -21.48 13.64
N LYS A 236 0.37 -21.42 12.38
CA LYS A 236 0.88 -22.29 11.30
C LYS A 236 2.15 -21.76 10.64
N ASN A 237 2.72 -20.70 11.21
CA ASN A 237 3.99 -20.15 10.73
C ASN A 237 3.91 -19.46 9.36
N MET A 238 2.72 -19.06 8.93
CA MET A 238 2.51 -18.32 7.69
C MET A 238 2.82 -16.85 7.88
N THR A 239 3.34 -16.21 6.84
CA THR A 239 3.50 -14.75 6.76
C THR A 239 2.14 -14.13 6.45
N VAL A 240 1.59 -13.38 7.39
CA VAL A 240 0.30 -12.72 7.21
C VAL A 240 0.53 -11.29 6.71
N THR A 241 -0.14 -10.94 5.62
CA THR A 241 -0.21 -9.60 5.05
C THR A 241 -1.61 -9.04 5.28
N ALA A 242 -1.72 -7.83 5.83
CA ALA A 242 -2.97 -7.09 5.93
C ALA A 242 -2.99 -5.94 4.92
N VAL A 243 -4.03 -5.87 4.08
CA VAL A 243 -4.31 -4.71 3.23
C VAL A 243 -5.29 -3.81 3.97
N ILE A 244 -4.86 -2.61 4.27
CA ILE A 244 -5.67 -1.62 5.01
C ILE A 244 -6.42 -0.77 4.00
N LEU A 245 -7.73 -0.74 4.09
CA LEU A 245 -8.62 -0.12 3.13
C LEU A 245 -9.55 0.90 3.80
N ASN A 246 -9.81 2.01 3.13
CA ASN A 246 -10.73 3.04 3.57
C ASN A 246 -11.97 3.01 2.67
N ASP A 247 -12.94 2.19 3.01
CA ASP A 247 -14.23 2.17 2.33
C ASP A 247 -15.19 3.22 2.92
N TRP A 248 -16.30 3.52 2.21
CA TRP A 248 -17.19 4.59 2.64
C TRP A 248 -18.05 4.21 3.85
N ASN A 249 -18.02 5.06 4.87
CA ASN A 249 -18.87 4.98 6.04
C ASN A 249 -19.40 6.39 6.39
N ASP A 250 -20.70 6.60 6.29
CA ASP A 250 -21.35 7.89 6.59
C ASP A 250 -21.15 8.36 8.05
N SER A 251 -20.79 7.43 8.95
CA SER A 251 -20.56 7.74 10.38
C SER A 251 -19.16 8.28 10.68
N THR A 252 -18.24 8.26 9.71
CA THR A 252 -16.83 8.64 9.89
C THR A 252 -16.34 9.60 8.80
N PRO A 253 -17.05 10.75 8.60
CA PRO A 253 -16.72 11.68 7.51
C PRO A 253 -15.31 12.26 7.61
N GLN A 254 -14.71 12.31 8.79
CA GLN A 254 -13.36 12.80 9.04
C GLN A 254 -12.26 11.89 8.44
N LEU A 255 -12.59 10.68 8.01
CA LEU A 255 -11.64 9.77 7.37
C LEU A 255 -11.47 10.04 5.86
N TYR A 256 -12.23 10.97 5.28
CA TYR A 256 -12.16 11.29 3.86
C TYR A 256 -11.54 12.67 3.64
N TYR A 257 -10.76 12.77 2.56
CA TYR A 257 -10.12 14.04 2.22
C TYR A 257 -11.14 15.18 2.13
N PRO A 258 -10.81 16.39 2.62
CA PRO A 258 -11.75 17.50 2.67
C PRO A 258 -12.45 17.77 1.32
N GLY A 259 -13.78 17.84 1.36
CA GLY A 259 -14.62 18.05 0.16
C GLY A 259 -14.97 16.78 -0.61
N VAL A 260 -14.41 15.64 -0.26
CA VAL A 260 -14.80 14.35 -0.85
C VAL A 260 -16.17 13.91 -0.30
N THR A 261 -17.02 13.44 -1.19
CA THR A 261 -18.33 12.87 -0.87
C THR A 261 -18.41 11.45 -1.40
N ARG A 262 -19.40 10.69 -0.93
CA ARG A 262 -19.63 9.34 -1.42
C ARG A 262 -19.81 9.34 -2.94
N GLN A 263 -19.01 8.52 -3.61
CA GLN A 263 -19.08 8.39 -5.06
C GLN A 263 -20.03 7.27 -5.47
N PRO A 264 -20.59 7.31 -6.70
CA PRO A 264 -21.32 6.19 -7.27
C PRO A 264 -20.47 4.92 -7.32
N ALA A 265 -21.13 3.77 -7.26
CA ALA A 265 -20.47 2.48 -7.44
C ALA A 265 -19.69 2.43 -8.77
N GLY A 266 -18.45 1.92 -8.73
CA GLY A 266 -17.57 1.85 -9.89
C GLY A 266 -16.82 3.16 -10.21
N THR A 267 -17.01 4.23 -9.42
CA THR A 267 -16.22 5.48 -9.51
C THR A 267 -15.17 5.54 -8.41
N ALA A 268 -15.51 5.12 -7.20
CA ALA A 268 -14.59 4.95 -6.08
C ALA A 268 -15.07 3.78 -5.23
N ASN A 269 -14.28 2.72 -5.19
CA ASN A 269 -14.54 1.56 -4.35
C ASN A 269 -13.90 1.73 -2.97
N TYR A 270 -12.70 2.34 -2.94
CA TYR A 270 -12.00 2.74 -1.73
C TYR A 270 -11.54 4.19 -1.84
N TYR A 271 -11.34 4.81 -0.68
CA TYR A 271 -10.96 6.21 -0.53
C TYR A 271 -9.55 6.32 0.03
N GLY A 272 -8.83 7.35 -0.39
CA GLY A 272 -7.48 7.60 0.11
C GLY A 272 -7.48 7.98 1.58
N PHE A 273 -6.45 7.57 2.29
CA PHE A 273 -6.16 8.03 3.64
C PHE A 273 -5.64 9.46 3.59
N HIS A 274 -6.01 10.28 4.55
CA HIS A 274 -5.52 11.64 4.64
C HIS A 274 -5.25 12.08 6.09
N VAL A 275 -4.46 13.13 6.22
CA VAL A 275 -4.13 13.80 7.47
C VAL A 275 -4.25 15.32 7.33
N ALA A 276 -5.08 15.78 6.39
CA ALA A 276 -5.22 17.20 6.06
C ALA A 276 -5.99 18.00 7.14
N THR A 277 -6.67 17.32 8.05
CA THR A 277 -7.39 17.93 9.18
C THR A 277 -6.93 17.29 10.49
N GLU A 278 -7.06 18.03 11.59
CA GLU A 278 -6.73 17.54 12.94
C GLU A 278 -7.55 16.29 13.30
N ASP A 279 -8.85 16.32 13.16
CA ASP A 279 -9.74 15.21 13.49
C ASP A 279 -9.49 13.97 12.60
N GLY A 280 -9.20 14.20 11.31
CA GLY A 280 -8.79 13.14 10.39
C GLY A 280 -7.47 12.48 10.80
N TYR A 281 -6.46 13.29 11.12
CA TYR A 281 -5.16 12.81 11.60
C TYR A 281 -5.29 12.03 12.91
N GLU A 282 -5.98 12.55 13.91
CA GLU A 282 -6.14 11.90 15.21
C GLU A 282 -6.89 10.58 15.08
N THR A 283 -7.97 10.55 14.27
CA THR A 283 -8.72 9.33 14.01
C THR A 283 -7.88 8.29 13.27
N LEU A 284 -7.17 8.69 12.22
CA LEU A 284 -6.29 7.78 11.46
C LEU A 284 -5.17 7.21 12.32
N ARG A 285 -4.52 8.06 13.13
CA ARG A 285 -3.45 7.67 14.05
C ARG A 285 -3.94 6.67 15.09
N ALA A 286 -5.12 6.92 15.69
CA ALA A 286 -5.70 6.02 16.67
C ALA A 286 -6.04 4.64 16.07
N ILE A 287 -6.60 4.59 14.85
CA ILE A 287 -6.89 3.32 14.16
C ILE A 287 -5.59 2.58 13.82
N ALA A 288 -4.59 3.29 13.32
CA ALA A 288 -3.29 2.70 12.99
C ALA A 288 -2.60 2.12 14.25
N ALA A 289 -2.62 2.87 15.37
CA ALA A 289 -2.08 2.43 16.64
C ALA A 289 -2.84 1.20 17.20
N PHE A 290 -4.17 1.21 17.12
CA PHE A 290 -5.00 0.08 17.55
C PHE A 290 -4.68 -1.21 16.79
N LEU A 291 -4.61 -1.13 15.46
CA LEU A 291 -4.30 -2.29 14.61
C LEU A 291 -2.87 -2.79 14.84
N ALA A 292 -1.91 -1.87 14.94
CA ALA A 292 -0.52 -2.21 15.22
C ALA A 292 -0.37 -2.89 16.59
N ASP A 293 -0.96 -2.33 17.65
CA ASP A 293 -0.90 -2.94 19.00
C ASP A 293 -1.54 -4.35 19.01
N ARG A 294 -2.66 -4.52 18.28
CA ARG A 294 -3.38 -5.79 18.26
C ARG A 294 -2.62 -6.91 17.54
N TYR A 295 -1.95 -6.62 16.42
CA TYR A 295 -1.45 -7.64 15.49
C TYR A 295 0.07 -7.62 15.27
N SER A 296 0.88 -7.01 16.13
CA SER A 296 2.34 -6.90 15.91
C SER A 296 3.21 -7.90 16.66
N SER A 297 2.68 -8.76 17.52
CA SER A 297 3.46 -9.70 18.33
C SER A 297 3.10 -11.15 18.08
N LEU A 298 4.11 -12.02 18.08
CA LEU A 298 3.92 -13.48 18.10
C LEU A 298 3.21 -13.98 19.38
N GLN A 299 3.27 -13.20 20.45
CA GLN A 299 2.57 -13.49 21.70
C GLN A 299 1.17 -12.89 21.78
N SER A 300 0.76 -12.13 20.77
CA SER A 300 -0.59 -11.59 20.71
C SER A 300 -1.62 -12.73 20.66
N PRO A 301 -2.68 -12.70 21.50
CA PRO A 301 -3.76 -13.67 21.42
C PRO A 301 -4.56 -13.57 20.10
N TYR A 302 -4.30 -12.55 19.31
CA TYR A 302 -4.96 -12.26 18.03
C TYR A 302 -4.13 -12.68 16.81
N GLY A 303 -2.88 -13.15 17.02
CA GLY A 303 -1.93 -13.47 15.98
C GLY A 303 -1.14 -12.26 15.49
N ARG A 304 -0.30 -12.46 14.47
CA ARG A 304 0.64 -11.44 13.96
C ARG A 304 0.45 -11.18 12.47
N VAL A 305 0.38 -9.92 12.13
CA VAL A 305 0.55 -9.39 10.79
C VAL A 305 2.01 -8.98 10.62
N SER A 306 2.69 -9.52 9.62
CA SER A 306 4.10 -9.21 9.32
C SER A 306 4.25 -8.13 8.26
N ASN A 307 3.30 -8.07 7.31
CA ASN A 307 3.28 -7.13 6.20
C ASN A 307 1.99 -6.29 6.23
N TRP A 308 2.13 -5.00 6.00
CA TRP A 308 1.03 -4.05 6.01
C TRP A 308 1.01 -3.28 4.69
N VAL A 309 0.00 -3.48 3.88
CA VAL A 309 -0.21 -2.74 2.62
C VAL A 309 -1.20 -1.61 2.89
N ILE A 310 -0.79 -0.37 2.65
CA ILE A 310 -1.58 0.82 2.96
C ILE A 310 -2.29 1.31 1.70
N GLY A 311 -3.60 1.13 1.64
CA GLY A 311 -4.40 1.39 0.44
C GLY A 311 -4.32 0.27 -0.59
N ASN A 312 -5.00 0.45 -1.72
CA ASN A 312 -5.01 -0.48 -2.83
C ASN A 312 -4.81 0.29 -4.15
N GLU A 313 -3.91 -0.20 -5.02
CA GLU A 313 -3.66 0.36 -6.36
C GLU A 313 -3.68 1.89 -6.39
N ILE A 314 -2.83 2.51 -5.57
CA ILE A 314 -2.89 3.96 -5.34
C ILE A 314 -2.64 4.82 -6.59
N ASN A 315 -2.16 4.23 -7.66
CA ASN A 315 -2.05 4.89 -8.96
C ASN A 315 -3.40 5.06 -9.68
N ASN A 316 -4.49 4.45 -9.17
CA ASN A 316 -5.82 4.55 -9.73
C ASN A 316 -6.83 4.94 -8.64
N GLN A 317 -7.39 6.14 -8.73
CA GLN A 317 -8.32 6.65 -7.72
C GLN A 317 -9.67 5.89 -7.67
N LEU A 318 -9.93 4.93 -8.56
CA LEU A 318 -11.01 3.96 -8.33
C LEU A 318 -10.81 3.20 -7.01
N TRP A 319 -9.55 2.97 -6.63
CA TRP A 319 -9.16 2.16 -5.47
C TRP A 319 -8.58 2.95 -4.30
N ASN A 320 -8.36 4.27 -4.48
CA ASN A 320 -7.79 5.15 -3.43
C ASN A 320 -8.20 6.61 -3.67
N TYR A 321 -9.52 6.88 -3.66
CA TYR A 321 -10.12 8.14 -4.10
C TYR A 321 -9.91 9.29 -3.11
N MET A 322 -9.34 10.38 -3.58
CA MET A 322 -9.24 11.67 -2.87
C MET A 322 -9.82 12.85 -3.67
N GLY A 323 -10.42 12.58 -4.85
CA GLY A 323 -10.88 13.60 -5.78
C GLY A 323 -9.85 13.92 -6.87
N PRO A 324 -10.30 14.53 -7.98
CA PRO A 324 -9.42 14.85 -9.10
C PRO A 324 -8.36 15.89 -8.71
N MET A 325 -7.08 15.52 -8.75
CA MET A 325 -5.96 16.40 -8.42
C MET A 325 -4.69 16.00 -9.19
N SER A 326 -3.64 16.83 -9.15
CA SER A 326 -2.34 16.46 -9.74
C SER A 326 -1.69 15.33 -8.96
N LEU A 327 -0.82 14.55 -9.63
CA LEU A 327 -0.05 13.49 -8.96
C LEU A 327 0.77 14.05 -7.78
N ASP A 328 1.37 15.23 -7.95
CA ASP A 328 2.18 15.85 -6.89
C ASP A 328 1.36 16.12 -5.62
N THR A 329 0.18 16.75 -5.76
CA THR A 329 -0.73 17.02 -4.65
C THR A 329 -1.25 15.72 -4.02
N TYR A 330 -1.64 14.76 -4.86
CA TYR A 330 -2.14 13.46 -4.43
C TYR A 330 -1.10 12.70 -3.60
N MET A 331 0.14 12.67 -4.07
CA MET A 331 1.22 11.97 -3.39
C MET A 331 1.69 12.71 -2.13
N ASP A 332 1.56 14.03 -2.08
CA ASP A 332 1.85 14.78 -0.86
C ASP A 332 0.92 14.38 0.29
N GLU A 333 -0.37 14.27 0.02
CA GLU A 333 -1.36 13.82 1.00
C GLU A 333 -1.19 12.34 1.36
N TYR A 334 -0.99 11.49 0.34
CA TYR A 334 -0.82 10.06 0.55
C TYR A 334 0.44 9.73 1.36
N VAL A 335 1.59 10.33 1.06
CA VAL A 335 2.85 10.09 1.78
C VAL A 335 2.74 10.50 3.26
N ARG A 336 2.07 11.61 3.56
CA ARG A 336 1.84 12.04 4.96
C ARG A 336 0.96 11.03 5.72
N ALA A 337 -0.10 10.53 5.11
CA ALA A 337 -0.94 9.50 5.70
C ALA A 337 -0.20 8.15 5.84
N PHE A 338 0.54 7.75 4.79
CA PHE A 338 1.38 6.55 4.83
C PHE A 338 2.40 6.60 5.97
N ARG A 339 3.03 7.76 6.21
CA ARG A 339 4.00 7.96 7.30
C ARG A 339 3.34 7.75 8.67
N VAL A 340 2.09 8.11 8.87
CA VAL A 340 1.36 7.82 10.11
C VAL A 340 1.25 6.31 10.35
N PHE A 341 0.84 5.55 9.33
CA PHE A 341 0.82 4.08 9.42
C PHE A 341 2.21 3.49 9.64
N TYR A 342 3.19 3.92 8.85
CA TYR A 342 4.57 3.47 8.98
C TYR A 342 5.09 3.66 10.40
N THR A 343 4.90 4.85 10.96
CA THR A 343 5.32 5.20 12.31
C THR A 343 4.61 4.35 13.35
N ALA A 344 3.27 4.20 13.28
CA ALA A 344 2.49 3.38 14.21
C ALA A 344 2.95 1.91 14.19
N ILE A 345 3.13 1.34 13.00
CA ILE A 345 3.54 -0.05 12.82
C ILE A 345 4.98 -0.26 13.32
N ARG A 346 5.91 0.60 12.87
CA ARG A 346 7.33 0.44 13.18
C ARG A 346 7.68 0.75 14.63
N SER A 347 6.99 1.70 15.25
CA SER A 347 7.13 1.98 16.70
C SER A 347 6.50 0.90 17.58
N THR A 348 5.67 0.03 17.02
CA THR A 348 5.10 -1.12 17.73
C THR A 348 5.92 -2.39 17.47
N SER A 349 6.30 -2.66 16.22
CA SER A 349 7.10 -3.82 15.80
C SER A 349 8.27 -3.39 14.93
N SER A 350 9.50 -3.57 15.43
CA SER A 350 10.74 -3.18 14.73
C SER A 350 10.97 -3.92 13.40
N THR A 351 10.32 -5.06 13.19
CA THR A 351 10.57 -5.96 12.06
C THR A 351 9.40 -6.04 11.07
N SER A 352 8.24 -5.44 11.38
CA SER A 352 7.11 -5.40 10.45
C SER A 352 7.45 -4.57 9.21
N ARG A 353 6.99 -5.03 8.04
CA ARG A 353 7.19 -4.35 6.77
C ARG A 353 5.94 -3.58 6.36
N VAL A 354 6.14 -2.43 5.73
CA VAL A 354 5.04 -1.54 5.30
C VAL A 354 5.16 -1.27 3.81
N PHE A 355 4.07 -1.52 3.09
CA PHE A 355 3.99 -1.48 1.63
C PHE A 355 2.95 -0.48 1.16
N PHE A 356 3.09 0.00 -0.06
CA PHE A 356 1.99 0.51 -0.86
C PHE A 356 1.87 -0.31 -2.15
N SER A 357 0.69 -0.29 -2.80
CA SER A 357 0.46 -1.09 -3.99
C SER A 357 0.10 -0.25 -5.21
N THR A 358 0.48 -0.75 -6.40
CA THR A 358 0.04 -0.25 -7.70
C THR A 358 -0.41 -1.38 -8.60
N ASP A 359 -1.20 -1.04 -9.63
CA ASP A 359 -1.56 -1.95 -10.71
C ASP A 359 -0.47 -2.02 -11.81
N TYR A 360 -0.74 -2.79 -12.85
CA TYR A 360 0.15 -3.07 -13.98
C TYR A 360 0.30 -1.93 -15.00
N ASN A 361 -0.46 -0.82 -14.87
CA ASN A 361 -0.38 0.33 -15.77
C ASN A 361 0.86 1.16 -15.49
N TRP A 362 2.01 0.66 -15.98
CA TRP A 362 3.33 1.21 -15.66
C TRP A 362 3.54 2.59 -16.25
N MET A 363 3.33 2.74 -17.60
CA MET A 363 3.36 4.02 -18.32
C MET A 363 2.18 4.13 -19.28
N HIS A 364 0.97 3.75 -18.85
CA HIS A 364 -0.22 3.66 -19.67
C HIS A 364 -1.48 4.13 -18.93
N GLU A 365 -2.44 4.69 -19.70
CA GLU A 365 -3.77 5.13 -19.24
C GLU A 365 -3.80 6.24 -18.18
N ALA A 366 -2.70 6.95 -17.91
CA ALA A 366 -2.73 8.10 -17.02
C ALA A 366 -3.54 9.26 -17.62
N ASP A 367 -4.45 9.84 -16.81
CA ASP A 367 -5.16 11.09 -17.13
C ASP A 367 -4.61 12.29 -16.33
N GLY A 368 -3.68 12.02 -15.41
CA GLY A 368 -3.02 13.00 -14.57
C GLY A 368 -3.89 13.60 -13.45
N ARG A 369 -5.11 13.09 -13.24
CA ARG A 369 -6.07 13.58 -12.25
C ARG A 369 -6.73 12.49 -11.40
N LEU A 370 -7.08 11.36 -12.00
CA LEU A 370 -7.72 10.22 -11.34
C LEU A 370 -6.96 8.92 -11.59
N LYS A 371 -6.15 8.90 -12.65
CA LYS A 371 -5.26 7.79 -12.98
C LYS A 371 -3.85 8.31 -13.22
N TYR A 372 -2.89 7.63 -12.66
CA TYR A 372 -1.46 7.96 -12.75
C TYR A 372 -0.70 6.72 -13.19
N ASN A 373 0.43 6.91 -13.85
CA ASN A 373 1.32 5.79 -14.16
C ASN A 373 1.91 5.22 -12.87
N ALA A 374 1.99 3.91 -12.76
CA ALA A 374 2.56 3.25 -11.58
C ALA A 374 4.02 3.66 -11.34
N ARG A 375 4.83 3.83 -12.42
CA ARG A 375 6.20 4.33 -12.31
C ARG A 375 6.26 5.75 -11.77
N ASP A 376 5.43 6.66 -12.29
CA ASP A 376 5.42 8.05 -11.83
C ASP A 376 4.99 8.16 -10.36
N VAL A 377 4.06 7.31 -9.92
CA VAL A 377 3.67 7.17 -8.50
C VAL A 377 4.86 6.72 -7.66
N LEU A 378 5.59 5.68 -8.10
CA LEU A 378 6.77 5.17 -7.41
C LEU A 378 7.86 6.23 -7.26
N ASP A 379 8.18 6.94 -8.35
CA ASP A 379 9.17 8.02 -8.38
C ASP A 379 8.76 9.18 -7.46
N THR A 380 7.50 9.62 -7.58
CA THR A 380 6.97 10.75 -6.80
C THR A 380 6.90 10.39 -5.31
N PHE A 381 6.46 9.17 -4.97
CA PHE A 381 6.46 8.69 -3.59
C PHE A 381 7.86 8.77 -2.99
N ASN A 382 8.84 8.18 -3.67
CA ASN A 382 10.22 8.18 -3.18
C ASN A 382 10.81 9.59 -3.07
N SER A 383 10.54 10.46 -4.04
CA SER A 383 11.01 11.85 -4.04
C SER A 383 10.45 12.68 -2.88
N LYS A 384 9.23 12.39 -2.42
CA LYS A 384 8.61 13.04 -1.26
C LYS A 384 9.03 12.45 0.08
N VAL A 385 9.40 11.16 0.09
CA VAL A 385 9.84 10.48 1.32
C VAL A 385 11.26 10.86 1.70
N VAL A 386 12.18 10.90 0.73
CA VAL A 386 13.62 11.05 1.00
C VAL A 386 13.97 12.38 1.67
N PRO A 387 13.52 13.56 1.20
CA PRO A 387 13.87 14.84 1.83
C PRO A 387 13.34 15.00 3.26
N GLY A 388 12.17 14.45 3.55
CA GLY A 388 11.53 14.54 4.87
C GLY A 388 12.03 13.50 5.87
N GLY A 389 12.97 12.63 5.47
CA GLY A 389 13.47 11.51 6.27
C GLY A 389 13.08 10.18 5.68
N PRO A 390 14.05 9.39 5.22
CA PRO A 390 13.82 8.14 4.51
C PRO A 390 13.09 7.11 5.38
N MET A 391 12.20 6.35 4.75
CA MET A 391 11.50 5.20 5.32
C MET A 391 11.94 3.91 4.61
N ASP A 392 12.00 2.80 5.33
CA ASP A 392 12.20 1.47 4.75
C ASP A 392 10.85 0.90 4.32
N TRP A 393 10.21 1.55 3.33
CA TRP A 393 9.00 1.08 2.69
C TRP A 393 9.30 -0.04 1.70
N GLU A 394 8.31 -0.86 1.39
CA GLU A 394 8.40 -1.92 0.40
C GLU A 394 7.27 -1.80 -0.63
N PHE A 395 7.31 -2.59 -1.70
CA PHE A 395 6.39 -2.45 -2.82
C PHE A 395 5.51 -3.68 -2.99
N ALA A 396 4.22 -3.44 -3.14
CA ALA A 396 3.24 -4.45 -3.50
C ALA A 396 2.76 -4.19 -4.94
N TYR A 397 2.67 -5.23 -5.76
CA TYR A 397 2.41 -5.06 -7.18
C TYR A 397 1.38 -6.04 -7.70
N HIS A 398 0.53 -5.61 -8.65
CA HIS A 398 -0.56 -6.40 -9.23
C HIS A 398 -0.36 -6.60 -10.73
N PRO A 399 0.38 -7.64 -11.15
CA PRO A 399 0.78 -7.87 -12.54
C PRO A 399 -0.27 -8.66 -13.34
N TYR A 400 -1.49 -8.17 -13.42
CA TYR A 400 -2.55 -8.84 -14.17
C TYR A 400 -2.27 -8.91 -15.68
N SER A 401 -2.84 -9.93 -16.34
CA SER A 401 -2.79 -10.11 -17.80
C SER A 401 -3.64 -9.08 -18.57
N ILE A 402 -3.33 -8.90 -19.85
CA ILE A 402 -4.07 -8.02 -20.76
C ILE A 402 -4.51 -8.79 -22.01
N PRO A 403 -5.80 -8.89 -22.26
CA PRO A 403 -6.92 -8.46 -21.43
C PRO A 403 -7.15 -9.39 -20.23
N LEU A 404 -7.63 -8.83 -19.14
CA LEU A 404 -7.88 -9.55 -17.88
C LEU A 404 -8.83 -10.75 -18.01
N VAL A 405 -9.67 -10.74 -19.05
CA VAL A 405 -10.67 -11.81 -19.36
C VAL A 405 -10.09 -12.98 -20.16
N GLU A 406 -8.78 -12.97 -20.42
CA GLU A 406 -8.08 -14.09 -21.08
C GLU A 406 -6.89 -14.52 -20.19
N PRO A 407 -6.67 -15.83 -19.95
CA PRO A 407 -5.64 -16.28 -19.02
C PRO A 407 -4.24 -16.36 -19.62
N GLU A 408 -4.09 -16.28 -20.93
CA GLU A 408 -2.86 -16.55 -21.68
C GLU A 408 -1.93 -15.34 -21.72
N PHE A 409 -1.48 -14.88 -20.55
CA PHE A 409 -0.64 -13.69 -20.43
C PHE A 409 0.66 -13.75 -21.27
N TRP A 410 1.10 -14.94 -21.69
CA TRP A 410 2.23 -15.11 -22.60
C TRP A 410 1.99 -14.57 -24.00
N ASN A 411 0.73 -14.29 -24.35
CA ASN A 411 0.33 -13.63 -25.58
C ASN A 411 0.20 -12.11 -25.43
N ASP A 412 0.34 -11.56 -24.24
CA ASP A 412 0.13 -10.12 -23.96
C ASP A 412 1.08 -9.22 -24.76
N ALA A 413 2.23 -9.74 -25.18
CA ALA A 413 3.15 -9.01 -26.09
C ALA A 413 2.50 -8.65 -27.44
N GLU A 414 1.50 -9.42 -27.90
CA GLU A 414 0.78 -9.15 -29.14
C GLU A 414 -0.06 -7.87 -29.08
N THR A 415 -0.37 -7.39 -27.88
CA THR A 415 -1.09 -6.13 -27.67
C THR A 415 -0.27 -4.90 -28.09
N GLY A 416 1.05 -5.04 -28.18
CA GLY A 416 1.99 -3.93 -28.41
C GLY A 416 2.22 -3.04 -27.18
N LEU A 417 1.64 -3.40 -26.03
CA LEU A 417 1.78 -2.66 -24.76
C LEU A 417 2.91 -3.19 -23.88
N ILE A 418 3.51 -4.31 -24.24
CA ILE A 418 4.60 -4.95 -23.51
C ILE A 418 5.94 -4.63 -24.17
N THR A 419 6.84 -4.03 -23.42
CA THR A 419 8.25 -3.84 -23.82
C THR A 419 9.17 -4.21 -22.65
N TYR A 420 10.48 -4.33 -22.93
CA TYR A 420 11.46 -4.74 -21.92
C TYR A 420 12.39 -3.58 -21.50
N ASN A 421 11.87 -2.36 -21.56
CA ASN A 421 12.55 -1.17 -21.08
C ASN A 421 11.71 -0.44 -20.01
N TYR A 422 12.29 0.53 -19.34
CA TYR A 422 11.63 1.26 -18.24
C TYR A 422 10.43 2.11 -18.65
N ASP A 423 10.26 2.38 -19.94
CA ASP A 423 9.11 3.10 -20.50
C ASP A 423 8.02 2.15 -21.03
N SER A 424 8.04 0.88 -20.64
CA SER A 424 6.99 -0.08 -21.01
C SER A 424 5.62 0.49 -20.64
N PRO A 425 4.64 0.52 -21.57
CA PRO A 425 3.28 0.93 -21.23
C PRO A 425 2.71 0.11 -20.07
N VAL A 426 2.88 -1.19 -20.12
CA VAL A 426 2.44 -2.14 -19.11
C VAL A 426 3.59 -2.99 -18.63
N VAL A 427 3.62 -3.26 -17.34
CA VAL A 427 4.47 -4.28 -16.75
C VAL A 427 3.58 -5.31 -16.05
N ASN A 428 3.59 -6.55 -16.55
CA ASN A 428 2.86 -7.66 -15.97
C ASN A 428 3.75 -8.88 -15.77
N MET A 429 3.19 -10.10 -15.74
CA MET A 429 4.01 -11.29 -15.49
C MET A 429 5.07 -11.56 -16.55
N ILE A 430 4.81 -11.22 -17.84
CA ILE A 430 5.73 -11.58 -18.94
C ILE A 430 7.00 -10.71 -18.99
N ASN A 431 6.94 -9.48 -18.45
CA ASN A 431 8.07 -8.55 -18.39
C ASN A 431 8.29 -8.00 -16.96
N LEU A 432 8.02 -8.81 -15.96
CA LEU A 432 8.06 -8.43 -14.53
C LEU A 432 9.43 -7.88 -14.11
N GLU A 433 10.51 -8.34 -14.75
CA GLU A 433 11.87 -7.87 -14.49
C GLU A 433 12.08 -6.38 -14.81
N VAL A 434 11.24 -5.77 -15.65
CA VAL A 434 11.30 -4.32 -15.91
C VAL A 434 11.10 -3.55 -14.60
N MET A 435 10.06 -3.88 -13.82
CA MET A 435 9.77 -3.25 -12.53
C MET A 435 10.83 -3.60 -11.49
N THR A 436 11.21 -4.88 -11.36
CA THR A 436 12.20 -5.28 -10.35
C THR A 436 13.60 -4.72 -10.64
N ASN A 437 14.00 -4.59 -11.91
CA ASN A 437 15.24 -3.91 -12.28
C ASN A 437 15.15 -2.39 -12.05
N TYR A 438 13.97 -1.79 -12.25
CA TYR A 438 13.76 -0.37 -11.95
C TYR A 438 14.00 -0.06 -10.46
N LEU A 439 13.51 -0.89 -9.57
CA LEU A 439 13.69 -0.76 -8.12
C LEU A 439 15.13 -0.97 -7.63
N GLN A 440 16.03 -1.51 -8.45
CA GLN A 440 17.45 -1.68 -8.08
C GLN A 440 18.27 -0.40 -8.21
N GLN A 441 17.71 0.67 -8.79
CA GLN A 441 18.39 1.95 -8.89
C GLN A 441 18.76 2.50 -7.50
N GLU A 442 19.88 3.19 -7.42
CA GLU A 442 20.48 3.62 -6.15
C GLU A 442 19.52 4.45 -5.28
N HIS A 443 18.76 5.35 -5.88
CA HIS A 443 17.83 6.24 -5.17
C HIS A 443 16.61 5.51 -4.55
N PHE A 444 16.34 4.26 -4.93
CA PHE A 444 15.30 3.43 -4.31
C PHE A 444 15.82 2.56 -3.17
N ARG A 445 17.13 2.49 -2.93
CA ARG A 445 17.67 1.61 -1.90
C ARG A 445 17.13 1.96 -0.51
N MET A 446 17.03 0.95 0.33
CA MET A 446 16.71 1.10 1.74
C MET A 446 17.85 1.81 2.47
N ARG A 447 17.61 2.28 3.70
CA ARG A 447 18.62 2.97 4.52
C ARG A 447 19.90 2.15 4.75
N ASP A 448 19.80 0.82 4.75
CA ASP A 448 20.94 -0.08 4.89
C ASP A 448 21.65 -0.39 3.54
N GLY A 449 21.24 0.24 2.45
CA GLY A 449 21.79 0.08 1.10
C GLY A 449 21.27 -1.14 0.33
N LYS A 450 20.40 -1.96 0.92
CA LYS A 450 19.80 -3.11 0.23
C LYS A 450 18.74 -2.69 -0.79
N PRO A 451 18.51 -3.50 -1.84
CA PRO A 451 17.38 -3.30 -2.72
C PRO A 451 16.05 -3.49 -1.96
N ARG A 452 15.01 -2.82 -2.39
CA ARG A 452 13.64 -3.06 -1.92
C ARG A 452 13.09 -4.33 -2.53
N HIS A 453 12.36 -5.09 -1.73
CA HIS A 453 11.70 -6.30 -2.18
C HIS A 453 10.24 -6.03 -2.54
N VAL A 454 9.64 -6.97 -3.28
CA VAL A 454 8.28 -6.85 -3.80
C VAL A 454 7.47 -8.07 -3.39
N ILE A 455 6.24 -7.83 -2.96
CA ILE A 455 5.23 -8.88 -2.93
C ILE A 455 4.27 -8.70 -4.11
N LEU A 456 3.99 -9.77 -4.84
CA LEU A 456 2.90 -9.79 -5.79
C LEU A 456 1.63 -10.06 -4.98
N SER A 457 1.04 -8.98 -4.47
CA SER A 457 -0.03 -9.07 -3.46
C SER A 457 -1.38 -9.41 -4.06
N GLU A 458 -1.53 -9.21 -5.37
CA GLU A 458 -2.75 -9.55 -6.09
C GLU A 458 -2.44 -9.87 -7.55
N GLN A 459 -2.76 -11.05 -7.99
CA GLN A 459 -2.84 -11.48 -9.38
C GLN A 459 -3.73 -12.71 -9.48
N GLY A 460 -4.29 -12.91 -10.68
CA GLY A 460 -5.13 -14.05 -10.97
C GLY A 460 -5.27 -14.25 -12.48
N PHE A 461 -5.62 -15.45 -12.87
CA PHE A 461 -5.85 -15.83 -14.27
C PHE A 461 -7.24 -16.43 -14.36
N THR A 462 -8.05 -15.93 -15.27
CA THR A 462 -9.43 -16.41 -15.37
C THR A 462 -9.49 -17.85 -15.89
N SER A 463 -10.42 -18.64 -15.38
CA SER A 463 -10.80 -19.92 -15.96
C SER A 463 -11.98 -19.82 -16.93
N THR A 464 -12.45 -18.59 -17.19
CA THR A 464 -13.55 -18.32 -18.13
C THR A 464 -13.10 -17.27 -19.13
N SER A 465 -12.63 -17.72 -20.30
CA SER A 465 -12.29 -16.83 -21.41
C SER A 465 -13.55 -16.20 -21.98
N LEU A 466 -13.52 -14.90 -22.26
CA LEU A 466 -14.62 -14.18 -22.88
C LEU A 466 -14.95 -14.74 -24.27
N SER A 467 -13.93 -15.20 -24.99
CA SER A 467 -14.06 -15.69 -26.37
C SER A 467 -14.36 -17.19 -26.47
N ARG A 468 -13.99 -18.00 -25.45
CA ARG A 468 -14.00 -19.49 -25.50
C ARG A 468 -14.82 -20.16 -24.40
N GLY A 469 -15.29 -19.40 -23.40
CA GLY A 469 -16.00 -19.97 -22.25
C GLY A 469 -15.02 -20.60 -21.24
N GLN A 470 -15.38 -21.77 -20.68
CA GLN A 470 -14.59 -22.42 -19.62
C GLN A 470 -13.24 -22.93 -20.14
N VAL A 471 -12.15 -22.52 -19.49
CA VAL A 471 -10.75 -22.78 -19.89
C VAL A 471 -9.85 -23.12 -18.68
N ASP A 472 -10.30 -23.98 -17.78
CA ASP A 472 -9.58 -24.36 -16.54
C ASP A 472 -8.14 -24.80 -16.78
N GLU A 473 -7.89 -25.46 -17.92
CA GLU A 473 -6.55 -25.95 -18.26
C GLU A 473 -5.60 -24.80 -18.59
N LEU A 474 -6.10 -23.74 -19.26
CA LEU A 474 -5.28 -22.54 -19.53
C LEU A 474 -5.03 -21.74 -18.27
N GLN A 475 -6.01 -21.64 -17.34
CA GLN A 475 -5.79 -21.05 -16.02
C GLN A 475 -4.66 -21.79 -15.27
N ALA A 476 -4.69 -23.11 -15.29
CA ALA A 476 -3.67 -23.93 -14.62
C ALA A 476 -2.28 -23.74 -15.23
N ALA A 477 -2.20 -23.64 -16.57
CA ALA A 477 -0.95 -23.33 -17.28
C ALA A 477 -0.43 -21.94 -16.92
N ALA A 478 -1.30 -20.94 -16.89
CA ALA A 478 -0.95 -19.56 -16.54
C ALA A 478 -0.41 -19.45 -15.10
N ILE A 479 -1.07 -20.09 -14.13
CA ILE A 479 -0.61 -20.13 -12.74
C ILE A 479 0.77 -20.76 -12.62
N ALA A 480 1.03 -21.88 -13.32
CA ALA A 480 2.32 -22.54 -13.30
C ALA A 480 3.42 -21.64 -13.86
N TYR A 481 3.20 -21.06 -15.02
CA TYR A 481 4.15 -20.19 -15.68
C TYR A 481 4.45 -18.94 -14.87
N ALA A 482 3.41 -18.24 -14.40
CA ALA A 482 3.55 -17.03 -13.60
C ALA A 482 4.28 -17.29 -12.27
N TYR A 483 3.98 -18.40 -11.59
CA TYR A 483 4.69 -18.76 -10.36
C TYR A 483 6.19 -18.99 -10.63
N TYR A 484 6.55 -19.68 -11.71
CA TYR A 484 7.95 -19.91 -12.04
C TYR A 484 8.71 -18.64 -12.40
N ILE A 485 8.04 -17.66 -13.04
CA ILE A 485 8.62 -16.32 -13.23
C ILE A 485 8.92 -15.67 -11.87
N ALA A 486 7.92 -15.64 -11.00
CA ALA A 486 8.07 -15.04 -9.67
C ALA A 486 9.12 -15.77 -8.82
N ASP A 487 9.13 -17.11 -8.83
CA ASP A 487 10.12 -17.92 -8.09
C ASP A 487 11.55 -17.70 -8.58
N SER A 488 11.73 -17.44 -9.86
CA SER A 488 13.05 -17.19 -10.47
C SER A 488 13.57 -15.76 -10.26
N ASN A 489 12.77 -14.83 -9.72
CA ASN A 489 13.17 -13.45 -9.48
C ASN A 489 13.48 -13.21 -7.99
N ASP A 490 14.74 -12.86 -7.70
CA ASP A 490 15.27 -12.69 -6.33
C ASP A 490 14.58 -11.57 -5.52
N LEU A 491 14.02 -10.56 -6.19
CA LEU A 491 13.38 -9.42 -5.52
C LEU A 491 11.90 -9.67 -5.22
N ILE A 492 11.33 -10.79 -5.67
CA ILE A 492 9.95 -11.16 -5.34
C ILE A 492 9.95 -12.06 -4.11
N ASP A 493 9.30 -11.62 -3.03
CA ASP A 493 9.20 -12.40 -1.79
C ASP A 493 7.96 -13.29 -1.74
N ALA A 494 6.85 -12.88 -2.37
CA ALA A 494 5.60 -13.63 -2.35
C ALA A 494 4.85 -13.53 -3.68
N PHE A 495 4.17 -14.62 -4.05
CA PHE A 495 3.22 -14.73 -5.16
C PHE A 495 1.85 -15.10 -4.57
N ILE A 496 0.97 -14.12 -4.41
CA ILE A 496 -0.30 -14.28 -3.69
C ILE A 496 -1.45 -14.34 -4.69
N MET A 497 -2.02 -15.53 -4.86
CA MET A 497 -3.18 -15.72 -5.74
C MET A 497 -4.41 -14.99 -5.20
N SER A 498 -5.00 -14.17 -6.02
CA SER A 498 -6.31 -13.57 -5.83
C SER A 498 -7.27 -14.28 -6.79
N ARG A 499 -7.92 -15.35 -6.35
CA ARG A 499 -8.37 -15.68 -4.97
C ARG A 499 -8.50 -17.19 -4.77
N GLN A 500 -8.94 -17.61 -3.57
CA GLN A 500 -9.17 -19.02 -3.28
C GLN A 500 -10.43 -19.59 -3.97
N VAL A 501 -11.54 -18.86 -3.89
CA VAL A 501 -12.86 -19.26 -4.45
C VAL A 501 -13.35 -18.17 -5.38
N ASP A 502 -13.87 -18.54 -6.54
CA ASP A 502 -14.51 -17.59 -7.46
C ASP A 502 -15.56 -16.73 -6.73
N ALA A 503 -15.68 -15.47 -7.13
CA ALA A 503 -16.75 -14.61 -6.66
C ALA A 503 -17.85 -14.51 -7.73
N PRO A 504 -19.14 -14.72 -7.38
CA PRO A 504 -20.21 -14.72 -8.37
C PRO A 504 -20.30 -13.43 -9.20
N SER A 505 -20.03 -12.27 -8.60
CA SER A 505 -20.03 -10.97 -9.29
C SER A 505 -18.91 -10.85 -10.33
N GLU A 506 -17.73 -11.43 -10.07
CA GLU A 506 -16.60 -11.46 -10.99
C GLU A 506 -16.85 -12.48 -12.12
N VAL A 507 -17.34 -13.68 -11.79
CA VAL A 507 -17.70 -14.70 -12.78
C VAL A 507 -18.72 -14.16 -13.79
N ALA A 508 -19.66 -13.32 -13.34
CA ALA A 508 -20.63 -12.66 -14.22
C ALA A 508 -19.98 -11.75 -15.29
N THR A 509 -18.73 -11.35 -15.08
CA THR A 509 -17.92 -10.54 -16.01
C THR A 509 -16.74 -11.32 -16.62
N SER A 510 -16.81 -12.66 -16.62
CA SER A 510 -15.75 -13.56 -17.12
C SER A 510 -14.45 -13.53 -16.32
N LEU A 511 -14.50 -13.16 -15.04
CA LEU A 511 -13.35 -13.12 -14.14
C LEU A 511 -13.46 -14.25 -13.10
N SER A 512 -13.02 -15.45 -13.45
CA SER A 512 -13.07 -16.65 -12.60
C SER A 512 -11.66 -17.00 -12.11
N PHE A 513 -11.12 -16.19 -11.19
CA PHE A 513 -9.72 -16.27 -10.73
C PHE A 513 -9.47 -17.34 -9.67
N GLY A 514 -10.53 -17.84 -9.01
CA GLY A 514 -10.41 -18.79 -7.91
C GLY A 514 -9.76 -20.11 -8.29
N LEU A 515 -9.23 -20.81 -7.29
CA LEU A 515 -8.83 -22.21 -7.36
C LEU A 515 -10.02 -23.16 -7.19
N TRP A 516 -11.14 -22.62 -6.70
CA TRP A 516 -12.42 -23.28 -6.58
C TRP A 516 -13.49 -22.53 -7.39
N HIS A 517 -14.41 -23.27 -8.00
CA HIS A 517 -15.65 -22.70 -8.51
C HIS A 517 -16.58 -22.29 -7.37
N CYS A 518 -17.43 -21.28 -7.59
CA CYS A 518 -18.46 -20.86 -6.66
C CYS A 518 -19.86 -21.33 -7.06
N ASP A 519 -20.81 -21.26 -6.13
CA ASP A 519 -22.23 -21.48 -6.40
C ASP A 519 -22.88 -20.20 -6.95
N MET A 520 -23.14 -20.17 -8.26
CA MET A 520 -23.75 -19.03 -8.95
C MET A 520 -25.24 -18.80 -8.56
N ASN A 521 -25.87 -19.75 -7.86
CA ASN A 521 -27.23 -19.57 -7.34
C ASN A 521 -27.25 -18.76 -6.03
N GLN A 522 -26.06 -18.43 -5.48
CA GLN A 522 -25.88 -17.60 -4.29
C GLN A 522 -25.06 -16.34 -4.62
N PRO A 523 -25.63 -15.40 -5.41
CA PRO A 523 -24.87 -14.28 -5.98
C PRO A 523 -24.28 -13.30 -4.94
N ASN A 524 -24.81 -13.35 -3.71
CA ASN A 524 -24.36 -12.48 -2.60
C ASN A 524 -23.42 -13.19 -1.62
N ASP A 525 -23.08 -14.45 -1.86
CA ASP A 525 -22.22 -15.25 -0.98
C ASP A 525 -21.16 -15.99 -1.81
N ILE A 526 -19.92 -16.03 -1.36
CA ILE A 526 -18.86 -16.82 -1.97
C ILE A 526 -18.93 -18.24 -1.36
N VAL A 527 -19.58 -19.16 -2.05
CA VAL A 527 -19.75 -20.54 -1.61
C VAL A 527 -18.95 -21.46 -2.53
N PRO A 528 -17.91 -22.16 -2.04
CA PRO A 528 -17.12 -23.07 -2.85
C PRO A 528 -17.93 -24.30 -3.27
N THR A 529 -17.72 -24.77 -4.49
CA THR A 529 -18.40 -25.97 -5.02
C THR A 529 -17.41 -27.07 -5.40
N MET A 530 -16.50 -26.83 -6.32
CA MET A 530 -15.58 -27.82 -6.86
C MET A 530 -14.19 -27.23 -7.07
N ARG A 531 -13.14 -27.99 -6.76
CA ARG A 531 -11.74 -27.67 -7.07
C ARG A 531 -11.52 -27.65 -8.57
N LYS A 532 -10.84 -26.61 -9.07
CA LYS A 532 -10.39 -26.53 -10.46
C LYS A 532 -9.09 -27.33 -10.67
N GLN A 533 -8.66 -27.52 -11.91
CA GLN A 533 -7.36 -28.13 -12.21
C GLN A 533 -6.20 -27.32 -11.61
N SER A 534 -6.33 -26.00 -11.60
CA SER A 534 -5.39 -25.06 -11.02
C SER A 534 -5.14 -25.30 -9.52
N TRP A 535 -6.11 -25.82 -8.78
CA TRP A 535 -5.93 -26.17 -7.37
C TRP A 535 -4.81 -27.24 -7.18
N THR A 536 -4.84 -28.30 -7.99
CA THR A 536 -3.82 -29.36 -7.93
C THR A 536 -2.45 -28.86 -8.36
N VAL A 537 -2.39 -28.02 -9.40
CA VAL A 537 -1.17 -27.37 -9.84
C VAL A 537 -0.61 -26.51 -8.70
N TYR A 538 -1.43 -25.64 -8.13
CA TYR A 538 -1.00 -24.72 -7.06
C TYR A 538 -0.58 -25.46 -5.79
N LYS A 539 -1.25 -26.56 -5.45
CA LYS A 539 -0.83 -27.41 -4.32
C LYS A 539 0.60 -27.90 -4.47
N ASN A 540 0.98 -28.29 -5.67
CA ASN A 540 2.27 -28.94 -5.95
C ASN A 540 3.36 -27.96 -6.42
N ILE A 541 3.02 -26.70 -6.65
CA ILE A 541 3.85 -25.74 -7.40
C ILE A 541 5.24 -25.49 -6.80
N ASP A 542 5.36 -25.58 -5.49
CA ASP A 542 6.59 -25.38 -4.72
C ASP A 542 7.27 -26.68 -4.28
N ASN A 543 6.88 -27.82 -4.83
CA ASN A 543 7.56 -29.09 -4.69
C ASN A 543 8.09 -29.56 -6.06
N ARG A 544 9.41 -29.62 -6.22
CA ARG A 544 10.06 -29.86 -7.51
C ARG A 544 9.56 -31.12 -8.25
N SER A 545 9.49 -32.25 -7.57
CA SER A 545 9.07 -33.51 -8.21
C SER A 545 7.61 -33.47 -8.62
N ALA A 546 6.74 -33.02 -7.70
CA ALA A 546 5.30 -32.97 -7.89
C ALA A 546 4.91 -31.91 -8.95
N THR A 547 5.57 -30.75 -8.97
CA THR A 547 5.26 -29.72 -9.96
C THR A 547 5.70 -30.12 -11.36
N LEU A 548 6.85 -30.77 -11.53
CA LEU A 548 7.26 -31.30 -12.83
C LEU A 548 6.26 -32.31 -13.39
N GLU A 549 5.76 -33.22 -12.54
CA GLU A 549 4.72 -34.16 -12.94
C GLU A 549 3.42 -33.49 -13.33
N THR A 550 3.01 -32.46 -12.53
CA THR A 550 1.72 -31.79 -12.70
C THR A 550 1.70 -30.81 -13.87
N THR A 551 2.84 -30.17 -14.20
CA THR A 551 2.89 -29.04 -15.16
C THR A 551 3.50 -29.36 -16.51
N GLU A 552 4.10 -30.51 -16.68
CA GLU A 552 4.76 -30.91 -17.95
C GLU A 552 3.83 -30.78 -19.15
N LYS A 553 2.58 -31.23 -19.01
CA LYS A 553 1.56 -31.20 -20.07
C LYS A 553 1.20 -29.78 -20.54
N TYR A 554 1.41 -28.74 -19.69
CA TYR A 554 1.02 -27.37 -20.04
C TYR A 554 2.04 -26.66 -20.94
N LYS A 555 3.27 -27.19 -21.07
CA LYS A 555 4.26 -26.65 -21.99
C LYS A 555 3.75 -26.60 -23.43
N SER A 556 2.99 -27.62 -23.84
CA SER A 556 2.39 -27.66 -25.17
C SER A 556 1.31 -26.61 -25.39
N LEU A 557 0.58 -26.19 -24.34
CA LEU A 557 -0.41 -25.12 -24.41
C LEU A 557 0.24 -23.74 -24.53
N ILE A 558 1.40 -23.56 -23.89
CA ILE A 558 2.21 -22.34 -23.93
C ILE A 558 3.04 -22.27 -25.22
N GLY A 559 3.28 -23.43 -25.87
CA GLY A 559 4.11 -23.51 -27.08
C GLY A 559 5.61 -23.56 -26.80
N ILE A 560 6.02 -24.12 -25.65
CA ILE A 560 7.42 -24.23 -25.22
C ILE A 560 7.86 -25.68 -25.04
N GLU A 561 9.18 -25.92 -25.18
CA GLU A 561 9.78 -27.21 -24.84
C GLU A 561 10.28 -27.23 -23.39
N LYS A 562 10.85 -26.13 -22.92
CA LYS A 562 11.44 -25.98 -21.57
C LYS A 562 11.02 -24.65 -20.95
N TRP A 563 10.84 -24.62 -19.65
CA TRP A 563 10.59 -23.38 -18.90
C TRP A 563 11.70 -22.35 -19.06
N SER A 564 12.96 -22.81 -19.17
CA SER A 564 14.13 -21.94 -19.44
C SER A 564 14.10 -21.23 -20.80
N ASP A 565 13.24 -21.66 -21.73
CA ASP A 565 13.12 -20.99 -23.04
C ASP A 565 12.40 -19.64 -22.94
N VAL A 566 11.57 -19.48 -21.91
CA VAL A 566 10.70 -18.30 -21.72
C VAL A 566 10.92 -17.59 -20.39
N ILE A 567 11.68 -18.18 -19.46
CA ILE A 567 11.95 -17.56 -18.14
C ILE A 567 13.46 -17.33 -18.03
N PRO A 568 13.93 -16.07 -18.15
CA PRO A 568 15.33 -15.75 -17.96
C PRO A 568 15.82 -16.15 -16.57
N GLY A 569 16.94 -16.86 -16.52
CA GLY A 569 17.52 -17.29 -15.25
C GLY A 569 16.67 -18.30 -14.48
N PHE A 570 15.80 -19.05 -15.17
CA PHE A 570 14.94 -20.07 -14.56
C PHE A 570 15.69 -20.95 -13.57
N ARG A 571 15.19 -20.99 -12.35
CA ARG A 571 15.77 -21.75 -11.23
C ARG A 571 14.64 -22.32 -10.36
N TRP A 572 14.90 -23.51 -9.83
CA TRP A 572 14.02 -24.17 -8.86
C TRP A 572 14.44 -23.78 -7.42
N ARG A 573 14.36 -22.50 -7.06
CA ARG A 573 14.94 -21.97 -5.80
C ARG A 573 14.27 -22.47 -4.55
N SER A 574 12.96 -22.36 -4.49
CA SER A 574 12.17 -22.77 -3.32
C SER A 574 11.97 -24.27 -3.22
N MET A 575 12.56 -25.04 -4.12
CA MET A 575 12.40 -26.48 -4.24
C MET A 575 13.70 -27.25 -4.02
N GLU A 576 14.78 -26.57 -3.71
CA GLU A 576 16.05 -27.18 -3.32
C GLU A 576 16.11 -27.43 -1.83
#